data_a11a49dc68f2476507d28ef1c2ca9149
#
_entry.id   a11a49dc68f2476507d28ef1c2ca9149
#
_cell.length_a   1.000
_cell.length_b   1.000
_cell.length_c   1.000
_cell.angle_alpha   90.00
_cell.angle_beta   90.00
_cell.angle_gamma   90.00
#
_symmetry.space_group_name_H-M   'P 1'
#
loop_
_entity.id
_entity.type
_entity.pdbx_description
1 polymer ?
#
loop_
_entity_poly.entity_id
_entity_poly.type
_entity_poly.pdbx_seq_one_letter_code
_entity_poly.pdbx_strand_id
1 'polypeptide(L)'
;MASRFLAGLAALTLASAAFAGGPEQAGSLLVYPCYDNTRGMDTFITVTNTNLDVDNGTTKVEFVYIDGSNCLEFNRTRTLTPGDTLTVKSKTDNPNSTKGYVYVFAKNKTTGAASSFNHLIGTCRISNGGSGSDLEIQPFVYKAAGADGANTDADSDGIRDLNGAEYEQSADQLFIPRFVAQGPATSELIMINLTGGSKFTATVDLLIWNDNEEVFSSQYSFDCWEKKELSYISGAFTQSFLESTNHATGESMNGAETGL
;
A
#
# COMPACT_ATOMS: atom_id res chain seq x y z
N MET A 1 28.18 64.44 -6.08
CA MET A 1 27.54 63.51 -5.13
C MET A 1 26.83 62.43 -5.92
N ALA A 2 27.45 61.29 -6.03
CA ALA A 2 26.85 60.14 -6.81
C ALA A 2 26.34 59.11 -5.79
N SER A 3 25.03 58.97 -5.74
CA SER A 3 24.35 57.96 -4.93
C SER A 3 24.36 56.62 -5.67
N ARG A 4 25.02 55.62 -5.12
CA ARG A 4 25.00 54.23 -5.57
C ARG A 4 23.83 53.50 -4.94
N PHE A 5 22.83 53.16 -5.75
CA PHE A 5 21.77 52.21 -5.36
C PHE A 5 22.36 50.79 -5.49
N LEU A 6 22.49 50.09 -4.36
CA LEU A 6 22.70 48.64 -4.33
C LEU A 6 21.36 47.98 -4.49
N ALA A 7 21.12 47.33 -5.62
CA ALA A 7 19.99 46.45 -5.81
C ALA A 7 20.37 45.08 -5.23
N GLY A 8 19.80 44.76 -4.06
CA GLY A 8 19.90 43.42 -3.46
C GLY A 8 19.05 42.42 -4.24
N LEU A 9 19.70 41.51 -4.95
CA LEU A 9 19.05 40.37 -5.60
C LEU A 9 18.73 39.31 -4.53
N ALA A 10 17.49 39.28 -4.04
CA ALA A 10 17.02 38.20 -3.20
C ALA A 10 16.81 36.95 -4.07
N ALA A 11 17.73 36.00 -3.99
CA ALA A 11 17.56 34.68 -4.58
C ALA A 11 16.52 33.92 -3.75
N LEU A 12 15.28 33.84 -4.29
CA LEU A 12 14.26 32.95 -3.78
C LEU A 12 14.67 31.51 -4.18
N THR A 13 15.30 30.78 -3.29
CA THR A 13 15.46 29.34 -3.44
C THR A 13 14.10 28.70 -3.22
N LEU A 14 13.38 28.43 -4.32
CA LEU A 14 12.30 27.47 -4.31
C LEU A 14 12.91 26.12 -3.97
N ALA A 15 12.83 25.72 -2.70
CA ALA A 15 12.98 24.33 -2.34
C ALA A 15 11.82 23.58 -3.02
N SER A 16 12.08 23.03 -4.20
CA SER A 16 11.22 21.99 -4.76
C SER A 16 11.23 20.87 -3.74
N ALA A 17 10.12 20.70 -3.02
CA ALA A 17 9.84 19.46 -2.34
C ALA A 17 9.85 18.40 -3.44
N ALA A 18 10.96 17.69 -3.58
CA ALA A 18 11.00 16.49 -4.34
C ALA A 18 10.07 15.53 -3.61
N PHE A 19 8.86 15.39 -4.11
CA PHE A 19 8.05 14.22 -3.82
C PHE A 19 8.77 13.04 -4.45
N ALA A 20 9.73 12.51 -3.74
CA ALA A 20 10.29 11.21 -4.03
C ALA A 20 9.26 10.17 -3.57
N GLY A 21 8.05 10.22 -4.15
CA GLY A 21 7.06 9.16 -4.09
C GLY A 21 7.48 8.05 -5.03
N GLY A 22 8.67 7.52 -4.84
CA GLY A 22 9.12 6.33 -5.54
C GLY A 22 8.93 5.09 -4.68
N PRO A 23 8.80 3.92 -5.29
CA PRO A 23 8.71 2.63 -4.60
C PRO A 23 9.92 2.28 -3.73
N GLU A 24 10.93 3.13 -3.68
CA GLU A 24 12.19 2.93 -2.99
C GLU A 24 12.31 3.72 -1.67
N GLN A 25 11.25 4.38 -1.21
CA GLN A 25 11.31 5.04 0.09
C GLN A 25 11.38 3.99 1.20
N ALA A 26 12.43 4.05 2.03
CA ALA A 26 12.56 3.15 3.16
C ALA A 26 11.67 3.61 4.34
N GLY A 27 11.11 2.64 5.07
CA GLY A 27 10.28 2.87 6.24
C GLY A 27 10.48 1.81 7.32
N SER A 28 9.65 1.84 8.33
CA SER A 28 9.61 0.86 9.43
C SER A 28 8.45 -0.13 9.31
N LEU A 29 7.44 0.22 8.50
CA LEU A 29 6.26 -0.61 8.25
C LEU A 29 6.02 -0.65 6.74
N LEU A 30 5.89 -1.87 6.21
CA LEU A 30 5.59 -2.17 4.81
C LEU A 30 4.24 -2.89 4.75
N VAL A 31 3.28 -2.38 3.98
CA VAL A 31 1.97 -3.02 3.79
C VAL A 31 1.86 -3.53 2.36
N TYR A 32 1.88 -4.84 2.19
CA TYR A 32 1.70 -5.54 0.93
C TYR A 32 0.21 -5.81 0.72
N PRO A 33 -0.43 -5.19 -0.26
CA PRO A 33 -1.89 -5.17 -0.35
C PRO A 33 -2.52 -6.51 -0.71
N CYS A 34 -1.72 -7.44 -1.23
CA CYS A 34 -2.25 -8.73 -1.67
C CYS A 34 -1.18 -9.82 -1.57
N TYR A 35 -1.58 -10.98 -1.10
CA TYR A 35 -0.94 -12.26 -1.43
C TYR A 35 -2.01 -13.23 -1.95
N ASP A 36 -1.60 -14.12 -2.85
CA ASP A 36 -2.45 -15.16 -3.40
C ASP A 36 -1.70 -16.49 -3.43
N ASN A 37 -2.19 -17.45 -2.65
CA ASN A 37 -1.69 -18.80 -2.55
C ASN A 37 -2.69 -19.82 -3.13
N THR A 38 -3.70 -19.38 -3.86
CA THR A 38 -4.67 -20.26 -4.50
C THR A 38 -3.97 -21.21 -5.49
N ARG A 39 -4.69 -22.20 -5.98
CA ARG A 39 -4.09 -23.23 -6.82
C ARG A 39 -3.42 -22.63 -8.06
N GLY A 40 -2.14 -22.92 -8.22
CA GLY A 40 -1.33 -22.43 -9.35
C GLY A 40 -0.69 -21.06 -9.12
N MET A 41 -1.07 -20.35 -8.05
CA MET A 41 -0.48 -19.07 -7.66
C MET A 41 0.58 -19.26 -6.58
N ASP A 42 1.65 -18.51 -6.68
CA ASP A 42 2.70 -18.37 -5.68
C ASP A 42 3.00 -16.89 -5.46
N THR A 43 3.05 -16.50 -4.21
CA THR A 43 3.42 -15.12 -3.84
C THR A 43 4.77 -15.11 -3.14
N PHE A 44 5.66 -14.27 -3.63
CA PHE A 44 6.99 -14.02 -3.06
C PHE A 44 7.01 -12.61 -2.49
N ILE A 45 7.32 -12.51 -1.20
CA ILE A 45 7.42 -11.24 -0.47
C ILE A 45 8.88 -11.03 -0.14
N THR A 46 9.45 -9.93 -0.60
CA THR A 46 10.83 -9.56 -0.37
C THR A 46 10.90 -8.35 0.56
N VAL A 47 11.77 -8.43 1.56
CA VAL A 47 12.11 -7.32 2.46
C VAL A 47 13.61 -7.17 2.49
N THR A 48 14.09 -5.95 2.32
CA THR A 48 15.50 -5.60 2.37
C THR A 48 15.76 -4.60 3.48
N ASN A 49 16.77 -4.86 4.27
CA ASN A 49 17.33 -3.93 5.24
C ASN A 49 18.40 -3.08 4.55
N THR A 50 18.14 -1.80 4.35
CA THR A 50 19.07 -0.87 3.68
C THR A 50 20.08 -0.24 4.64
N ASN A 51 19.98 -0.49 5.93
CA ASN A 51 20.97 -0.04 6.92
C ASN A 51 22.25 -0.86 6.76
N LEU A 52 23.39 -0.19 6.61
CA LEU A 52 24.70 -0.82 6.43
C LEU A 52 25.58 -0.72 7.71
N ASP A 53 25.05 -0.18 8.79
CA ASP A 53 25.77 -0.13 10.07
C ASP A 53 25.92 -1.53 10.67
N VAL A 54 27.13 -2.06 10.65
CA VAL A 54 27.44 -3.43 11.11
C VAL A 54 27.18 -3.64 12.60
N ASP A 55 27.20 -2.59 13.40
CA ASP A 55 27.02 -2.67 14.85
C ASP A 55 25.56 -2.53 15.26
N ASN A 56 24.83 -1.61 14.62
CA ASN A 56 23.46 -1.22 14.99
C ASN A 56 22.39 -1.53 13.93
N GLY A 57 22.79 -1.87 12.71
CA GLY A 57 21.88 -2.08 11.58
C GLY A 57 21.13 -3.43 11.58
N THR A 58 21.34 -4.30 12.58
CA THR A 58 20.55 -5.55 12.69
C THR A 58 19.20 -5.27 13.31
N THR A 59 18.12 -5.73 12.65
CA THR A 59 16.75 -5.62 13.13
C THR A 59 16.03 -6.97 13.07
N LYS A 60 14.97 -7.13 13.82
CA LYS A 60 13.96 -8.17 13.58
C LYS A 60 12.82 -7.54 12.78
N VAL A 61 12.18 -8.34 11.95
CA VAL A 61 10.94 -7.98 11.26
C VAL A 61 9.89 -9.02 11.55
N GLU A 62 8.67 -8.57 11.72
CA GLU A 62 7.52 -9.45 11.85
C GLU A 62 6.65 -9.37 10.62
N PHE A 63 6.44 -10.51 9.97
CA PHE A 63 5.47 -10.68 8.91
C PHE A 63 4.15 -11.04 9.54
N VAL A 64 3.14 -10.22 9.35
CA VAL A 64 1.79 -10.43 9.83
C VAL A 64 0.88 -10.68 8.64
N TYR A 65 0.47 -11.92 8.47
CA TYR A 65 -0.44 -12.34 7.42
C TYR A 65 -1.87 -12.23 7.92
N ILE A 66 -2.71 -11.53 7.19
CA ILE A 66 -4.15 -11.45 7.47
C ILE A 66 -4.90 -12.23 6.40
N ASP A 67 -5.68 -13.20 6.83
CA ASP A 67 -6.56 -13.97 5.95
C ASP A 67 -7.74 -13.12 5.50
N GLY A 68 -7.87 -12.92 4.19
CA GLY A 68 -8.90 -12.08 3.62
C GLY A 68 -10.32 -12.62 3.76
N SER A 69 -10.50 -13.86 4.17
CA SER A 69 -11.83 -14.48 4.31
C SER A 69 -12.39 -14.44 5.75
N ASN A 70 -11.53 -14.46 6.75
CA ASN A 70 -11.92 -14.56 8.15
C ASN A 70 -11.20 -13.55 9.06
N CYS A 71 -10.27 -12.76 8.51
CA CYS A 71 -9.47 -11.76 9.20
C CYS A 71 -8.56 -12.33 10.30
N LEU A 72 -8.30 -13.63 10.30
CA LEU A 72 -7.38 -14.22 11.25
C LEU A 72 -5.93 -13.88 10.92
N GLU A 73 -5.17 -13.65 11.96
CA GLU A 73 -3.78 -13.27 11.90
C GLU A 73 -2.85 -14.50 12.04
N PHE A 74 -1.75 -14.46 11.28
CA PHE A 74 -0.67 -15.42 11.40
C PHE A 74 0.68 -14.72 11.30
N ASN A 75 1.55 -14.92 12.31
CA ASN A 75 2.78 -14.15 12.48
C ASN A 75 4.04 -14.97 12.27
N ARG A 76 5.05 -14.34 11.66
CA ARG A 76 6.39 -14.88 11.50
C ARG A 76 7.46 -13.81 11.74
N THR A 77 8.31 -14.04 12.74
CA THR A 77 9.47 -13.17 12.99
C THR A 77 10.69 -13.67 12.23
N ARG A 78 11.45 -12.75 11.64
CA ARG A 78 12.74 -12.98 10.96
C ARG A 78 13.77 -11.97 11.45
N THR A 79 15.04 -12.27 11.28
CA THR A 79 16.14 -11.34 11.57
C THR A 79 16.77 -10.93 10.26
N LEU A 80 17.02 -9.65 10.10
CA LEU A 80 17.75 -9.06 8.98
C LEU A 80 19.02 -8.39 9.51
N THR A 81 20.16 -8.83 9.01
CA THR A 81 21.46 -8.18 9.27
C THR A 81 21.63 -6.96 8.34
N PRO A 82 22.64 -6.10 8.55
CA PRO A 82 22.91 -4.97 7.67
C PRO A 82 23.03 -5.38 6.20
N GLY A 83 22.28 -4.71 5.32
CA GLY A 83 22.28 -4.98 3.89
C GLY A 83 21.58 -6.28 3.46
N ASP A 84 20.94 -6.98 4.39
CA ASP A 84 20.33 -8.28 4.12
C ASP A 84 19.01 -8.15 3.33
N THR A 85 18.77 -9.09 2.44
CA THR A 85 17.53 -9.22 1.67
C THR A 85 16.94 -10.60 1.89
N LEU A 86 15.73 -10.66 2.38
CA LEU A 86 14.97 -11.88 2.60
C LEU A 86 13.77 -11.95 1.65
N THR A 87 13.65 -13.05 0.93
CA THR A 87 12.45 -13.39 0.17
C THR A 87 11.77 -14.60 0.79
N VAL A 88 10.51 -14.48 1.12
CA VAL A 88 9.66 -15.57 1.62
C VAL A 88 8.60 -15.92 0.59
N LYS A 89 8.30 -17.22 0.47
CA LYS A 89 7.15 -17.72 -0.28
C LYS A 89 5.97 -17.80 0.67
N SER A 90 4.95 -16.97 0.46
CA SER A 90 3.84 -16.83 1.41
C SER A 90 3.13 -18.15 1.69
N LYS A 91 2.97 -19.01 0.69
CA LYS A 91 2.35 -20.34 0.83
C LYS A 91 3.09 -21.25 1.81
N THR A 92 4.42 -21.12 1.90
CA THR A 92 5.23 -21.90 2.84
C THR A 92 5.28 -21.22 4.20
N ASP A 93 5.34 -19.90 4.21
CA ASP A 93 5.45 -19.10 5.42
C ASP A 93 4.12 -19.01 6.18
N ASN A 94 2.99 -18.93 5.44
CA ASN A 94 1.63 -18.96 5.95
C ASN A 94 0.80 -20.06 5.26
N PRO A 95 0.89 -21.33 5.69
CA PRO A 95 0.22 -22.44 5.03
C PRO A 95 -1.31 -22.49 5.29
N ASN A 96 -1.81 -21.72 6.24
CA ASN A 96 -3.21 -21.80 6.71
C ASN A 96 -4.16 -20.87 5.95
N SER A 97 -3.66 -19.98 5.10
CA SER A 97 -4.45 -18.99 4.40
C SER A 97 -4.13 -18.97 2.91
N THR A 98 -5.17 -18.72 2.09
CA THR A 98 -5.06 -18.74 0.64
C THR A 98 -4.84 -17.37 0.03
N LYS A 99 -5.41 -16.31 0.60
CA LYS A 99 -5.32 -14.93 0.10
C LYS A 99 -5.63 -13.92 1.20
N GLY A 100 -5.14 -12.71 1.01
CA GLY A 100 -5.31 -11.61 1.94
C GLY A 100 -4.21 -10.58 1.76
N TYR A 101 -3.83 -9.90 2.82
CA TYR A 101 -2.72 -8.95 2.82
C TYR A 101 -1.66 -9.30 3.87
N VAL A 102 -0.50 -8.69 3.74
CA VAL A 102 0.61 -8.85 4.70
C VAL A 102 1.12 -7.49 5.07
N TYR A 103 1.38 -7.26 6.33
CA TYR A 103 2.23 -6.15 6.71
C TYR A 103 3.48 -6.65 7.44
N VAL A 104 4.57 -5.91 7.26
CA VAL A 104 5.88 -6.22 7.86
C VAL A 104 6.36 -5.01 8.61
N PHE A 105 6.64 -5.17 9.89
CA PHE A 105 7.15 -4.08 10.71
C PHE A 105 8.43 -4.45 11.46
N ALA A 106 9.21 -3.42 11.77
CA ALA A 106 10.46 -3.59 12.48
C ALA A 106 10.25 -3.84 13.98
N LYS A 107 11.10 -4.68 14.54
CA LYS A 107 11.14 -5.02 15.97
C LYS A 107 12.57 -4.87 16.51
N ASN A 108 12.69 -4.45 17.74
CA ASN A 108 13.95 -4.41 18.43
C ASN A 108 14.59 -5.79 18.49
N LYS A 109 15.85 -5.91 18.06
CA LYS A 109 16.57 -7.18 17.99
C LYS A 109 16.69 -7.90 19.34
N THR A 110 16.72 -7.15 20.43
CA THR A 110 16.92 -7.69 21.79
C THR A 110 15.61 -7.93 22.51
N THR A 111 14.74 -6.94 22.58
CA THR A 111 13.49 -7.02 23.35
C THR A 111 12.35 -7.70 22.57
N GLY A 112 12.40 -7.63 21.24
CA GLY A 112 11.31 -8.12 20.40
C GLY A 112 10.08 -7.20 20.36
N ALA A 113 10.13 -6.04 21.02
CA ALA A 113 9.08 -5.04 20.95
C ALA A 113 9.08 -4.34 19.59
N ALA A 114 7.94 -3.81 19.17
CA ALA A 114 7.83 -2.97 17.99
C ALA A 114 8.75 -1.75 18.11
N SER A 115 9.44 -1.40 17.03
CA SER A 115 10.54 -0.43 17.12
C SER A 115 10.70 0.31 15.79
N SER A 116 10.99 1.60 15.88
CA SER A 116 11.37 2.41 14.74
C SER A 116 12.66 1.87 14.11
N PHE A 117 12.61 1.69 12.79
CA PHE A 117 13.77 1.31 11.97
C PHE A 117 13.48 1.67 10.51
N ASN A 118 13.65 2.94 10.16
CA ASN A 118 13.25 3.50 8.86
C ASN A 118 14.19 3.10 7.70
N HIS A 119 14.55 1.83 7.63
CA HIS A 119 15.50 1.27 6.66
C HIS A 119 14.96 0.05 5.88
N LEU A 120 13.66 -0.22 5.97
CA LEU A 120 13.06 -1.34 5.26
C LEU A 120 12.50 -0.89 3.91
N ILE A 121 12.83 -1.64 2.86
CA ILE A 121 12.18 -1.58 1.53
C ILE A 121 11.72 -2.97 1.15
N GLY A 122 10.86 -3.09 0.14
CA GLY A 122 10.42 -4.42 -0.28
C GLY A 122 9.64 -4.44 -1.58
N THR A 123 9.37 -5.65 -2.06
CA THR A 123 8.53 -5.93 -3.24
C THR A 123 7.67 -7.17 -2.98
N CYS A 124 6.56 -7.28 -3.69
CA CYS A 124 5.72 -8.47 -3.72
C CYS A 124 5.53 -8.91 -5.18
N ARG A 125 5.82 -10.18 -5.46
CA ARG A 125 5.58 -10.79 -6.77
C ARG A 125 4.58 -11.92 -6.63
N ILE A 126 3.48 -11.84 -7.36
CA ILE A 126 2.49 -12.90 -7.49
C ILE A 126 2.67 -13.53 -8.85
N SER A 127 3.00 -14.83 -8.86
CA SER A 127 3.33 -15.58 -10.07
C SER A 127 2.35 -16.72 -10.29
N ASN A 128 1.86 -16.86 -11.52
CA ASN A 128 1.13 -18.04 -11.96
C ASN A 128 2.03 -18.89 -12.86
N GLY A 129 2.66 -19.90 -12.24
CA GLY A 129 3.58 -20.79 -12.96
C GLY A 129 2.95 -21.57 -14.13
N GLY A 130 1.62 -21.70 -14.17
CA GLY A 130 0.91 -22.41 -15.24
C GLY A 130 0.61 -21.53 -16.45
N SER A 131 0.31 -20.24 -16.25
CA SER A 131 0.00 -19.29 -17.33
C SER A 131 1.17 -18.40 -17.72
N GLY A 132 2.23 -18.38 -16.92
CA GLY A 132 3.37 -17.48 -17.11
C GLY A 132 3.05 -16.01 -16.82
N SER A 133 1.92 -15.72 -16.18
CA SER A 133 1.58 -14.35 -15.77
C SER A 133 2.20 -14.03 -14.41
N ASP A 134 2.83 -12.87 -14.35
CA ASP A 134 3.42 -12.33 -13.13
C ASP A 134 2.88 -10.93 -12.87
N LEU A 135 2.60 -10.63 -11.61
CA LEU A 135 2.23 -9.32 -11.13
C LEU A 135 3.22 -8.89 -10.04
N GLU A 136 3.86 -7.77 -10.21
CA GLU A 136 4.68 -7.15 -9.18
C GLU A 136 3.93 -5.97 -8.55
N ILE A 137 3.88 -5.96 -7.22
CA ILE A 137 3.19 -4.96 -6.43
C ILE A 137 4.19 -4.38 -5.42
N GLN A 138 4.27 -3.07 -5.36
CA GLN A 138 5.05 -2.38 -4.34
C GLN A 138 4.24 -2.28 -3.04
N PRO A 139 4.86 -2.42 -1.86
CA PRO A 139 4.18 -2.17 -0.61
C PRO A 139 3.90 -0.68 -0.42
N PHE A 140 2.87 -0.35 0.34
CA PHE A 140 2.77 0.96 0.98
C PHE A 140 3.81 1.02 2.10
N VAL A 141 4.59 2.09 2.12
CA VAL A 141 5.70 2.26 3.06
C VAL A 141 5.38 3.38 4.02
N TYR A 142 5.46 3.08 5.32
CA TYR A 142 5.25 4.06 6.39
C TYR A 142 6.50 4.18 7.25
N LYS A 143 6.94 5.41 7.48
CA LYS A 143 8.02 5.69 8.43
C LYS A 143 7.47 5.72 9.83
N ALA A 144 8.27 5.22 10.77
CA ALA A 144 8.02 5.46 12.17
C ALA A 144 8.39 6.92 12.55
N ALA A 145 7.62 7.51 13.45
CA ALA A 145 7.79 8.90 13.83
C ALA A 145 9.03 9.15 14.70
N GLY A 146 9.49 8.14 15.43
CA GLY A 146 10.66 8.24 16.32
C GLY A 146 11.99 7.93 15.65
N ALA A 147 13.08 8.25 16.34
CA ALA A 147 14.42 7.82 15.95
C ALA A 147 14.53 6.29 15.99
N ASP A 148 15.53 5.74 15.29
CA ASP A 148 15.80 4.31 15.28
C ASP A 148 15.90 3.76 16.70
N GLY A 149 15.19 2.66 16.95
CA GLY A 149 15.09 2.02 18.25
C GLY A 149 13.96 2.56 19.16
N ALA A 150 13.30 3.66 18.80
CA ALA A 150 12.12 4.14 19.53
C ALA A 150 10.97 3.13 19.48
N ASN A 151 10.17 3.08 20.55
CA ASN A 151 8.98 2.23 20.59
C ASN A 151 7.92 2.77 19.61
N THR A 152 7.36 1.89 18.78
CA THR A 152 6.28 2.19 17.85
C THR A 152 4.96 1.51 18.25
N ASP A 153 4.75 1.34 19.53
CA ASP A 153 3.55 0.87 20.18
C ASP A 153 3.47 1.65 21.50
N ALA A 154 3.27 2.97 21.38
CA ALA A 154 3.47 3.91 22.48
C ALA A 154 2.39 3.77 23.54
N ASP A 155 1.18 3.44 23.17
CA ASP A 155 0.04 3.21 24.04
C ASP A 155 -0.08 1.75 24.52
N SER A 156 0.76 0.86 23.99
CA SER A 156 0.88 -0.55 24.38
C SER A 156 -0.39 -1.37 24.11
N ASP A 157 -1.12 -1.02 23.05
CA ASP A 157 -2.33 -1.75 22.63
C ASP A 157 -2.02 -2.91 21.67
N GLY A 158 -0.79 -2.99 21.17
CA GLY A 158 -0.32 -4.03 20.25
C GLY A 158 -0.67 -3.77 18.78
N ILE A 159 -1.29 -2.64 18.47
CA ILE A 159 -1.68 -2.22 17.12
C ILE A 159 -0.56 -1.35 16.51
N ARG A 160 -0.54 -1.21 15.20
CA ARG A 160 0.40 -0.34 14.46
C ARG A 160 -0.38 0.85 13.93
N ASP A 161 -0.34 1.94 14.69
CA ASP A 161 -1.15 3.12 14.43
C ASP A 161 -0.56 4.02 13.35
N LEU A 162 -1.35 4.27 12.29
CA LEU A 162 -1.03 5.25 11.25
C LEU A 162 -1.60 6.63 11.61
N ASN A 163 -1.24 7.14 12.79
CA ASN A 163 -1.81 8.33 13.41
C ASN A 163 -0.85 9.53 13.47
N GLY A 164 0.37 9.38 12.91
CA GLY A 164 1.43 10.39 12.95
C GLY A 164 2.25 10.38 14.24
N ALA A 165 1.87 9.59 15.25
CA ALA A 165 2.61 9.45 16.50
C ALA A 165 3.50 8.21 16.52
N GLU A 166 3.01 7.09 16.04
CA GLU A 166 3.76 5.84 15.90
C GLU A 166 4.36 5.70 14.51
N TYR A 167 3.48 5.74 13.50
CA TYR A 167 3.86 5.76 12.09
C TYR A 167 3.26 6.99 11.41
N GLU A 168 3.77 7.30 10.22
CA GLU A 168 3.21 8.35 9.36
C GLU A 168 1.70 8.16 9.23
N GLN A 169 0.97 9.28 9.30
CA GLN A 169 -0.48 9.27 9.18
C GLN A 169 -0.90 8.78 7.79
N SER A 170 -1.87 7.89 7.75
CA SER A 170 -2.51 7.51 6.49
C SER A 170 -3.34 8.67 5.94
N ALA A 171 -3.47 8.74 4.62
CA ALA A 171 -4.30 9.75 3.99
C ALA A 171 -5.79 9.46 4.23
N ASP A 172 -6.56 10.50 4.55
CA ASP A 172 -8.02 10.41 4.69
C ASP A 172 -8.73 10.22 3.34
N GLN A 173 -8.05 10.58 2.25
CA GLN A 173 -8.54 10.47 0.88
C GLN A 173 -7.45 9.87 0.00
N LEU A 174 -7.84 8.90 -0.81
CA LEU A 174 -6.97 8.28 -1.81
C LEU A 174 -7.51 8.62 -3.20
N PHE A 175 -6.61 9.03 -4.07
CA PHE A 175 -6.94 9.36 -5.45
C PHE A 175 -6.37 8.29 -6.39
N ILE A 176 -7.27 7.68 -7.18
CA ILE A 176 -6.92 6.70 -8.21
C ILE A 176 -7.09 7.39 -9.55
N PRO A 177 -5.99 7.72 -10.24
CA PRO A 177 -6.02 8.62 -11.39
C PRO A 177 -6.68 8.02 -12.64
N ARG A 178 -6.88 6.73 -12.68
CA ARG A 178 -7.50 6.05 -13.83
C ARG A 178 -7.98 4.64 -13.47
N PHE A 179 -9.11 4.26 -14.05
CA PHE A 179 -9.58 2.87 -14.05
C PHE A 179 -10.17 2.51 -15.43
N VAL A 180 -10.30 1.21 -15.67
CA VAL A 180 -11.01 0.66 -16.84
C VAL A 180 -12.25 -0.04 -16.33
N ALA A 181 -13.43 0.44 -16.72
CA ALA A 181 -14.70 -0.07 -16.25
C ALA A 181 -15.10 -1.35 -17.01
N GLN A 182 -14.93 -1.35 -18.35
CA GLN A 182 -15.31 -2.45 -19.19
C GLN A 182 -14.49 -2.42 -20.50
N GLY A 183 -14.34 -3.59 -21.16
CA GLY A 183 -13.60 -3.73 -22.40
C GLY A 183 -12.77 -5.00 -22.40
N PRO A 184 -11.66 -5.04 -23.12
CA PRO A 184 -10.77 -6.22 -23.17
C PRO A 184 -10.02 -6.44 -21.84
N ALA A 185 -10.06 -5.47 -20.94
CA ALA A 185 -9.51 -5.54 -19.58
C ALA A 185 -10.46 -4.84 -18.60
N THR A 186 -10.45 -5.27 -17.35
CA THR A 186 -11.18 -4.66 -16.22
C THR A 186 -10.22 -4.28 -15.12
N SER A 187 -10.57 -3.25 -14.36
CA SER A 187 -9.81 -2.88 -13.15
C SER A 187 -10.37 -3.60 -11.93
N GLU A 188 -9.45 -4.12 -11.12
CA GLU A 188 -9.76 -4.63 -9.79
C GLU A 188 -9.29 -3.64 -8.73
N LEU A 189 -10.10 -3.42 -7.70
CA LEU A 189 -9.72 -2.64 -6.53
C LEU A 189 -9.39 -3.57 -5.38
N ILE A 190 -8.26 -3.31 -4.72
CA ILE A 190 -7.87 -3.96 -3.47
C ILE A 190 -8.07 -2.94 -2.35
N MET A 191 -8.89 -3.31 -1.39
CA MET A 191 -9.18 -2.52 -0.19
C MET A 191 -8.67 -3.25 1.04
N ILE A 192 -7.99 -2.52 1.92
CA ILE A 192 -7.43 -3.05 3.16
C ILE A 192 -7.96 -2.22 4.32
N ASN A 193 -8.48 -2.90 5.32
CA ASN A 193 -8.78 -2.31 6.61
C ASN A 193 -7.77 -2.86 7.62
N LEU A 194 -6.86 -2.01 8.08
CA LEU A 194 -5.77 -2.37 8.99
C LEU A 194 -6.29 -2.56 10.42
N THR A 195 -6.95 -3.68 10.67
CA THR A 195 -7.65 -3.96 11.95
C THR A 195 -6.87 -4.83 12.92
N GLY A 196 -5.60 -5.11 12.62
CA GLY A 196 -4.76 -5.93 13.50
C GLY A 196 -5.29 -7.35 13.75
N GLY A 197 -5.87 -8.00 12.73
CA GLY A 197 -6.37 -9.38 12.84
C GLY A 197 -7.77 -9.53 13.44
N SER A 198 -8.47 -8.43 13.67
CA SER A 198 -9.86 -8.42 14.11
C SER A 198 -10.81 -8.24 12.92
N LYS A 199 -11.95 -8.94 12.95
CA LYS A 199 -12.99 -8.68 11.97
C LYS A 199 -13.70 -7.37 12.29
N PHE A 200 -13.58 -6.41 11.38
CA PHE A 200 -14.17 -5.09 11.51
C PHE A 200 -14.67 -4.64 10.14
N THR A 201 -15.91 -4.21 10.05
CA THR A 201 -16.49 -3.74 8.79
C THR A 201 -16.20 -2.25 8.61
N ALA A 202 -15.47 -1.91 7.56
CA ALA A 202 -15.26 -0.53 7.12
C ALA A 202 -16.22 -0.20 5.97
N THR A 203 -16.62 1.07 5.88
CA THR A 203 -17.36 1.61 4.74
C THR A 203 -16.54 2.71 4.10
N VAL A 204 -16.33 2.60 2.80
CA VAL A 204 -15.64 3.61 2.00
C VAL A 204 -16.65 4.36 1.13
N ASP A 205 -16.50 5.66 1.05
CA ASP A 205 -17.22 6.52 0.12
C ASP A 205 -16.39 6.68 -1.15
N LEU A 206 -17.03 6.46 -2.29
CA LEU A 206 -16.40 6.53 -3.59
C LEU A 206 -16.99 7.71 -4.37
N LEU A 207 -16.14 8.60 -4.86
CA LEU A 207 -16.47 9.60 -5.85
C LEU A 207 -15.84 9.17 -7.17
N ILE A 208 -16.64 9.08 -8.20
CA ILE A 208 -16.27 8.51 -9.51
C ILE A 208 -16.54 9.56 -10.56
N TRP A 209 -15.58 9.84 -11.41
CA TRP A 209 -15.72 10.74 -12.55
C TRP A 209 -15.63 9.94 -13.84
N ASN A 210 -16.55 10.22 -14.75
CA ASN A 210 -16.41 9.74 -16.12
C ASN A 210 -15.50 10.67 -16.94
N ASP A 211 -15.29 10.36 -18.21
CA ASP A 211 -14.50 11.17 -19.14
C ASP A 211 -15.16 12.53 -19.49
N ASN A 212 -16.46 12.68 -19.21
CA ASN A 212 -17.21 13.94 -19.35
C ASN A 212 -17.17 14.82 -18.08
N GLU A 213 -16.33 14.48 -17.09
CA GLU A 213 -16.19 15.21 -15.82
C GLU A 213 -17.45 15.18 -14.94
N GLU A 214 -18.38 14.24 -15.18
CA GLU A 214 -19.55 14.07 -14.33
C GLU A 214 -19.20 13.20 -13.12
N VAL A 215 -19.79 13.56 -11.98
CA VAL A 215 -19.48 12.96 -10.68
C VAL A 215 -20.60 12.01 -10.27
N PHE A 216 -20.22 10.80 -9.96
CA PHE A 216 -21.08 9.78 -9.36
C PHE A 216 -20.58 9.45 -7.97
N SER A 217 -21.48 9.06 -7.08
CA SER A 217 -21.13 8.62 -5.73
C SER A 217 -21.61 7.22 -5.47
N SER A 218 -20.83 6.48 -4.68
CA SER A 218 -21.20 5.15 -4.23
C SER A 218 -20.57 4.87 -2.87
N GLN A 219 -21.11 3.89 -2.17
CA GLN A 219 -20.55 3.37 -0.92
C GLN A 219 -20.31 1.88 -1.06
N TYR A 220 -19.24 1.41 -0.44
CA TYR A 220 -18.94 -0.01 -0.35
C TYR A 220 -18.45 -0.38 1.04
N SER A 221 -18.96 -1.50 1.57
CA SER A 221 -18.54 -2.00 2.87
C SER A 221 -17.79 -3.32 2.71
N PHE A 222 -16.68 -3.46 3.42
CA PHE A 222 -15.88 -4.68 3.44
C PHE A 222 -15.30 -4.89 4.85
N ASP A 223 -14.81 -6.09 5.12
CA ASP A 223 -14.18 -6.40 6.41
C ASP A 223 -12.68 -6.02 6.38
N CYS A 224 -11.77 -6.96 6.63
CA CYS A 224 -10.34 -6.67 6.72
C CYS A 224 -9.64 -6.53 5.35
N TRP A 225 -10.17 -7.18 4.32
CA TRP A 225 -9.59 -7.21 2.99
C TRP A 225 -10.62 -7.59 1.93
N GLU A 226 -10.56 -6.91 0.79
CA GLU A 226 -11.37 -7.24 -0.37
C GLU A 226 -10.57 -6.97 -1.64
N LYS A 227 -10.64 -7.88 -2.61
CA LYS A 227 -10.16 -7.70 -3.98
C LYS A 227 -11.28 -8.03 -4.94
N LYS A 228 -11.73 -7.03 -5.69
CA LYS A 228 -12.91 -7.15 -6.55
C LYS A 228 -12.80 -6.31 -7.79
N GLU A 229 -13.36 -6.78 -8.90
CA GLU A 229 -13.62 -5.93 -10.07
C GLU A 229 -14.54 -4.77 -9.68
N LEU A 230 -14.29 -3.60 -10.24
CA LEU A 230 -15.01 -2.38 -9.91
C LEU A 230 -16.52 -2.49 -10.14
N SER A 231 -16.95 -3.20 -11.20
CA SER A 231 -18.38 -3.43 -11.52
C SER A 231 -19.14 -4.20 -10.44
N TYR A 232 -18.44 -5.01 -9.63
CA TYR A 232 -19.05 -5.69 -8.47
C TYR A 232 -19.06 -4.83 -7.20
N ILE A 233 -18.30 -3.74 -7.19
CA ILE A 233 -18.30 -2.77 -6.10
C ILE A 233 -19.50 -1.84 -6.26
N SER A 234 -19.70 -1.30 -7.47
CA SER A 234 -20.82 -0.42 -7.76
C SER A 234 -21.19 -0.44 -9.24
N GLY A 235 -22.51 -0.33 -9.52
CA GLY A 235 -23.02 -0.11 -10.87
C GLY A 235 -22.49 1.16 -11.54
N ALA A 236 -22.05 2.15 -10.75
CA ALA A 236 -21.44 3.38 -11.25
C ALA A 236 -20.12 3.15 -12.01
N PHE A 237 -19.50 1.99 -11.86
CA PHE A 237 -18.31 1.60 -12.62
C PHE A 237 -18.61 0.82 -13.89
N THR A 238 -19.88 0.67 -14.28
CA THR A 238 -20.24 -0.03 -15.51
C THR A 238 -20.23 0.91 -16.70
N GLN A 239 -19.91 0.37 -17.87
CA GLN A 239 -19.92 1.12 -19.13
C GLN A 239 -21.25 1.86 -19.34
N SER A 240 -22.38 1.16 -19.21
CA SER A 240 -23.71 1.73 -19.43
C SER A 240 -24.04 2.89 -18.49
N PHE A 241 -23.43 2.95 -17.32
CA PHE A 241 -23.61 4.05 -16.37
C PHE A 241 -22.70 5.23 -16.71
N LEU A 242 -21.44 4.95 -17.03
CA LEU A 242 -20.45 5.98 -17.38
C LEU A 242 -20.76 6.66 -18.72
N GLU A 243 -21.35 5.92 -19.67
CA GLU A 243 -21.86 6.45 -20.96
C GLU A 243 -23.21 7.16 -20.86
N SER A 244 -23.89 7.10 -19.71
CA SER A 244 -25.31 7.48 -19.56
C SER A 244 -25.60 8.97 -19.66
N THR A 245 -24.62 9.78 -20.00
CA THR A 245 -24.72 11.22 -19.97
C THR A 245 -25.12 11.80 -21.30
N ASN A 246 -25.87 12.90 -21.30
CA ASN A 246 -26.46 13.56 -22.47
C ASN A 246 -25.42 14.13 -23.48
N HIS A 247 -24.15 13.83 -23.31
CA HIS A 247 -23.13 14.17 -24.26
C HIS A 247 -22.97 13.06 -25.30
N ALA A 248 -23.65 13.21 -26.41
CA ALA A 248 -23.66 12.29 -27.56
C ALA A 248 -22.30 12.14 -28.28
N THR A 249 -21.23 12.45 -27.63
CA THR A 249 -19.85 12.39 -28.15
C THR A 249 -18.93 11.49 -27.33
N GLY A 250 -19.51 10.53 -26.57
CA GLY A 250 -18.70 9.49 -25.99
C GLY A 250 -17.92 8.77 -27.07
N GLU A 251 -16.70 9.15 -27.32
CA GLU A 251 -15.80 8.36 -28.15
C GLU A 251 -15.51 7.09 -27.36
N SER A 252 -16.31 6.08 -27.63
CA SER A 252 -16.01 4.71 -27.25
C SER A 252 -14.64 4.35 -27.80
N MET A 253 -13.60 4.43 -26.99
CA MET A 253 -12.28 3.97 -27.36
C MET A 253 -12.28 2.45 -27.48
N ASN A 254 -12.76 1.93 -28.63
CA ASN A 254 -12.87 0.50 -28.91
C ASN A 254 -13.63 -0.31 -27.84
N GLY A 255 -14.65 0.26 -27.23
CA GLY A 255 -15.48 -0.41 -26.24
C GLY A 255 -14.86 -0.45 -24.82
N ALA A 256 -13.86 0.34 -24.55
CA ALA A 256 -13.32 0.50 -23.20
C ALA A 256 -13.73 1.85 -22.61
N GLU A 257 -14.46 1.82 -21.49
CA GLU A 257 -14.76 2.99 -20.68
C GLU A 257 -13.73 3.17 -19.59
N THR A 258 -13.30 4.41 -19.41
CA THR A 258 -12.32 4.79 -18.38
C THR A 258 -12.86 5.92 -17.53
N GLY A 259 -12.40 5.97 -16.29
CA GLY A 259 -12.77 7.05 -15.36
C GLY A 259 -11.66 7.31 -14.34
N LEU A 260 -11.91 8.30 -13.47
CA LEU A 260 -11.09 8.69 -12.34
C LEU A 260 -11.73 8.28 -11.02
#